data_5620b249620f5358310b82b6deb76984
#
_entry.id   5620b249620f5358310b82b6deb76984
#
_cell.length_a   1.000
_cell.length_b   1.000
_cell.length_c   1.000
_cell.angle_alpha   90.00
_cell.angle_beta   90.00
_cell.angle_gamma   90.00
#
_symmetry.space_group_name_H-M   'P 1'
#
loop_
_entity.id
_entity.type
_entity.pdbx_description
1 polymer ?
#
loop_
_entity_poly.entity_id
_entity_poly.type
_entity_poly.pdbx_seq_one_letter_code
_entity_poly.pdbx_strand_id
1 'polypeptide(L)'
;MTPLYAQQHDYSGFNVLAVDDIPLNLLLVQKMLSRFNFKIRTAANGQAALDAVAEQKPDLILLDLMMPGIDGFEVIRRLRADPATADIQIVILSALNSNEDVVKGFNEGADDFIMKPIIMEKLLSCVVNQLQIARAKSSL
;
A
#
# COMPACT_ATOMS: atom_id res chain seq x y z
N MET A 1 21.54 -11.10 -14.38
CA MET A 1 21.17 -9.81 -13.79
C MET A 1 20.27 -10.04 -12.59
N THR A 2 20.58 -9.44 -11.47
CA THR A 2 19.76 -9.56 -10.25
C THR A 2 18.58 -8.58 -10.34
N PRO A 3 17.33 -9.06 -10.18
CA PRO A 3 16.20 -8.15 -10.14
C PRO A 3 16.35 -7.11 -9.04
N LEU A 4 15.78 -5.92 -9.23
CA LEU A 4 15.92 -4.82 -8.29
C LEU A 4 15.44 -5.20 -6.88
N TYR A 5 14.31 -5.93 -6.77
CA TYR A 5 13.77 -6.36 -5.47
C TYR A 5 14.64 -7.41 -4.77
N ALA A 6 15.53 -8.09 -5.50
CA ALA A 6 16.42 -9.10 -4.92
C ALA A 6 17.73 -8.51 -4.41
N GLN A 7 17.99 -7.23 -4.65
CA GLN A 7 19.14 -6.54 -4.09
C GLN A 7 18.97 -6.40 -2.57
N GLN A 8 20.08 -6.55 -1.86
CA GLN A 8 20.04 -6.47 -0.40
C GLN A 8 19.98 -5.02 0.04
N HIS A 9 18.75 -4.53 0.25
CA HIS A 9 18.50 -3.24 0.87
C HIS A 9 17.92 -3.48 2.25
N ASP A 10 18.32 -2.65 3.21
CA ASP A 10 17.75 -2.69 4.54
C ASP A 10 16.50 -1.81 4.59
N TYR A 11 15.35 -2.44 4.74
CA TYR A 11 14.06 -1.76 4.89
C TYR A 11 13.49 -1.89 6.31
N SER A 12 14.33 -2.29 7.29
CA SER A 12 13.87 -2.55 8.65
C SER A 12 13.25 -1.33 9.34
N GLY A 13 13.61 -0.12 8.91
CA GLY A 13 13.01 1.11 9.45
C GLY A 13 11.65 1.49 8.85
N PHE A 14 11.17 0.73 7.86
CA PHE A 14 9.93 1.06 7.17
C PHE A 14 8.75 0.27 7.71
N ASN A 15 7.56 0.89 7.65
CA ASN A 15 6.28 0.29 8.04
C ASN A 15 5.36 0.23 6.84
N VAL A 16 4.78 -0.94 6.60
CA VAL A 16 3.81 -1.17 5.54
C VAL A 16 2.49 -1.59 6.17
N LEU A 17 1.39 -0.96 5.74
CA LEU A 17 0.05 -1.33 6.17
C LEU A 17 -0.67 -1.96 4.97
N ALA A 18 -1.10 -3.22 5.11
CA ALA A 18 -1.90 -3.91 4.10
C ALA A 18 -3.36 -3.93 4.54
N VAL A 19 -4.26 -3.48 3.66
CA VAL A 19 -5.68 -3.32 3.95
C VAL A 19 -6.50 -4.13 2.96
N ASP A 20 -7.27 -5.09 3.46
CA ASP A 20 -8.15 -5.95 2.66
C ASP A 20 -9.16 -6.60 3.62
N ASP A 21 -10.42 -6.72 3.21
CA ASP A 21 -11.44 -7.35 4.04
C ASP A 21 -11.42 -8.87 3.97
N ILE A 22 -10.61 -9.45 3.09
CA ILE A 22 -10.46 -10.90 2.95
C ILE A 22 -9.16 -11.34 3.63
N PRO A 23 -9.24 -12.10 4.76
CA PRO A 23 -8.03 -12.47 5.51
C PRO A 23 -6.99 -13.24 4.68
N LEU A 24 -7.43 -14.09 3.74
CA LEU A 24 -6.52 -14.83 2.87
C LEU A 24 -5.66 -13.90 2.03
N ASN A 25 -6.24 -12.81 1.51
CA ASN A 25 -5.49 -11.84 0.72
C ASN A 25 -4.41 -11.17 1.55
N LEU A 26 -4.70 -10.81 2.80
CA LEU A 26 -3.71 -10.24 3.71
C LEU A 26 -2.57 -11.23 3.99
N LEU A 27 -2.92 -12.50 4.21
CA LEU A 27 -1.92 -13.52 4.45
C LEU A 27 -0.99 -13.72 3.24
N LEU A 28 -1.56 -13.73 2.02
CA LEU A 28 -0.77 -13.87 0.80
C LEU A 28 0.19 -12.71 0.61
N VAL A 29 -0.28 -11.49 0.82
CA VAL A 29 0.58 -10.29 0.70
C VAL A 29 1.70 -10.34 1.75
N GLN A 30 1.37 -10.69 3.00
CA GLN A 30 2.39 -10.82 4.04
C GLN A 30 3.46 -11.84 3.67
N LYS A 31 3.06 -13.00 3.13
CA LYS A 31 4.00 -14.03 2.70
C LYS A 31 4.86 -13.59 1.52
N MET A 32 4.27 -12.92 0.54
CA MET A 32 5.01 -12.42 -0.61
C MET A 32 6.07 -11.39 -0.20
N LEU A 33 5.79 -10.60 0.84
CA LEU A 33 6.68 -9.54 1.31
C LEU A 33 7.61 -9.98 2.44
N SER A 34 7.55 -11.25 2.87
CA SER A 34 8.30 -11.74 4.04
C SER A 34 9.80 -11.76 3.86
N ARG A 35 10.30 -11.65 2.63
CA ARG A 35 11.75 -11.62 2.36
C ARG A 35 12.41 -10.27 2.68
N PHE A 36 11.60 -9.25 3.00
CA PHE A 36 12.11 -7.92 3.38
C PHE A 36 11.97 -7.74 4.90
N ASN A 37 12.81 -6.93 5.48
CA ASN A 37 12.85 -6.75 6.94
C ASN A 37 11.99 -5.60 7.45
N PHE A 38 11.07 -5.07 6.64
CA PHE A 38 10.19 -4.02 7.12
C PHE A 38 9.03 -4.60 7.96
N LYS A 39 8.41 -3.73 8.76
CA LYS A 39 7.26 -4.12 9.57
C LYS A 39 5.99 -4.10 8.71
N ILE A 40 5.21 -5.18 8.79
CA ILE A 40 3.93 -5.28 8.10
C ILE A 40 2.83 -5.35 9.14
N ARG A 41 1.89 -4.41 9.06
CA ARG A 41 0.65 -4.44 9.82
C ARG A 41 -0.51 -4.65 8.86
N THR A 42 -1.65 -5.11 9.37
CA THR A 42 -2.83 -5.36 8.56
C THR A 42 -4.05 -4.66 9.14
N ALA A 43 -5.01 -4.34 8.27
CA ALA A 43 -6.31 -3.83 8.67
C ALA A 43 -7.37 -4.46 7.78
N ALA A 44 -8.52 -4.80 8.35
CA ALA A 44 -9.55 -5.57 7.68
C ALA A 44 -10.64 -4.71 7.02
N ASN A 45 -10.59 -3.40 7.19
CA ASN A 45 -11.57 -2.46 6.62
C ASN A 45 -11.02 -1.03 6.63
N GLY A 46 -11.76 -0.12 6.02
CA GLY A 46 -11.31 1.27 5.89
C GLY A 46 -11.17 2.00 7.21
N GLN A 47 -12.09 1.81 8.14
CA GLN A 47 -12.00 2.46 9.45
C GLN A 47 -10.80 1.93 10.24
N ALA A 48 -10.58 0.61 10.23
CA ALA A 48 -9.43 0.01 10.88
C ALA A 48 -8.12 0.52 10.27
N ALA A 49 -8.10 0.75 8.95
CA ALA A 49 -6.95 1.32 8.27
C ALA A 49 -6.65 2.74 8.77
N LEU A 50 -7.67 3.58 8.86
CA LEU A 50 -7.51 4.95 9.37
C LEU A 50 -7.05 4.97 10.82
N ASP A 51 -7.59 4.08 11.65
CA ASP A 51 -7.18 3.93 13.04
C ASP A 51 -5.72 3.48 13.15
N ALA A 52 -5.31 2.52 12.31
CA ALA A 52 -3.93 2.04 12.27
C ALA A 52 -2.95 3.14 11.86
N VAL A 53 -3.33 3.98 10.91
CA VAL A 53 -2.53 5.14 10.48
C VAL A 53 -2.37 6.13 11.62
N ALA A 54 -3.44 6.41 12.36
CA ALA A 54 -3.41 7.33 13.49
C ALA A 54 -2.55 6.80 14.63
N GLU A 55 -2.53 5.49 14.84
CA GLU A 55 -1.72 4.84 15.86
C GLU A 55 -0.23 4.90 15.52
N GLN A 56 0.11 4.57 14.27
CA GLN A 56 1.47 4.67 13.77
C GLN A 56 1.43 4.90 12.26
N LYS A 57 1.97 6.03 11.81
CA LYS A 57 2.01 6.40 10.39
C LYS A 57 2.84 5.40 9.60
N PRO A 58 2.25 4.73 8.59
CA PRO A 58 3.02 3.85 7.71
C PRO A 58 3.77 4.66 6.64
N ASP A 59 4.79 4.05 6.07
CA ASP A 59 5.49 4.61 4.92
C ASP A 59 4.76 4.28 3.62
N LEU A 60 4.07 3.13 3.61
CA LEU A 60 3.37 2.62 2.44
C LEU A 60 2.08 1.93 2.88
N ILE A 61 0.99 2.18 2.16
CA ILE A 61 -0.27 1.46 2.31
C ILE A 61 -0.56 0.69 1.04
N LEU A 62 -0.83 -0.61 1.20
CA LEU A 62 -1.34 -1.47 0.13
C LEU A 62 -2.83 -1.64 0.39
N LEU A 63 -3.67 -1.11 -0.47
CA LEU A 63 -5.08 -0.85 -0.16
C LEU A 63 -6.01 -1.48 -1.19
N ASP A 64 -6.92 -2.35 -0.74
CA ASP A 64 -8.04 -2.81 -1.56
C ASP A 64 -9.12 -1.72 -1.61
N LEU A 65 -9.75 -1.58 -2.77
CA LEU A 65 -10.83 -0.60 -2.97
C LEU A 65 -12.19 -1.12 -2.53
N MET A 66 -12.44 -2.41 -2.69
CA MET A 66 -13.75 -3.03 -2.48
C MET A 66 -13.85 -3.56 -1.06
N MET A 67 -14.31 -2.72 -0.14
CA MET A 67 -14.51 -3.10 1.26
C MET A 67 -15.85 -2.59 1.74
N PRO A 68 -16.54 -3.32 2.65
CA PRO A 68 -17.78 -2.82 3.26
C PRO A 68 -17.51 -1.59 4.13
N GLY A 69 -18.47 -0.69 4.19
CA GLY A 69 -18.34 0.55 4.94
C GLY A 69 -17.57 1.60 4.16
N ILE A 70 -16.50 2.12 4.75
CA ILE A 70 -15.63 3.09 4.08
C ILE A 70 -14.81 2.34 3.03
N ASP A 71 -14.99 2.69 1.74
CA ASP A 71 -14.24 2.06 0.67
C ASP A 71 -12.83 2.64 0.56
N GLY A 72 -12.00 2.02 -0.31
CA GLY A 72 -10.62 2.44 -0.48
C GLY A 72 -10.46 3.85 -1.03
N PHE A 73 -11.35 4.28 -1.92
CA PHE A 73 -11.29 5.66 -2.44
C PHE A 73 -11.47 6.69 -1.33
N GLU A 74 -12.40 6.43 -0.40
CA GLU A 74 -12.63 7.33 0.73
C GLU A 74 -11.44 7.34 1.69
N VAL A 75 -10.81 6.19 1.92
CA VAL A 75 -9.58 6.13 2.72
C VAL A 75 -8.50 7.03 2.12
N ILE A 76 -8.28 6.92 0.80
CA ILE A 76 -7.29 7.76 0.11
C ILE A 76 -7.63 9.24 0.27
N ARG A 77 -8.89 9.59 0.04
CA ARG A 77 -9.35 10.99 0.13
C ARG A 77 -9.08 11.58 1.51
N ARG A 78 -9.40 10.83 2.57
CA ARG A 78 -9.17 11.29 3.94
C ARG A 78 -7.69 11.44 4.27
N LEU A 79 -6.86 10.49 3.81
CA LEU A 79 -5.42 10.56 4.06
C LEU A 79 -4.80 11.76 3.33
N ARG A 80 -5.21 12.02 2.09
CA ARG A 80 -4.65 13.15 1.31
C ARG A 80 -5.14 14.50 1.81
N ALA A 81 -6.29 14.56 2.47
CA ALA A 81 -6.83 15.81 3.02
C ALA A 81 -6.13 16.25 4.30
N ASP A 82 -5.44 15.35 5.00
CA ASP A 82 -4.75 15.65 6.26
C ASP A 82 -3.26 15.84 5.99
N PRO A 83 -2.69 17.03 6.29
CA PRO A 83 -1.26 17.28 6.07
C PRO A 83 -0.34 16.27 6.78
N ALA A 84 -0.78 15.70 7.91
CA ALA A 84 0.02 14.73 8.65
C ALA A 84 0.17 13.39 7.90
N THR A 85 -0.75 13.07 6.98
CA THR A 85 -0.79 11.78 6.26
C THR A 85 -0.72 11.93 4.75
N ALA A 86 -0.70 13.16 4.24
CA ALA A 86 -0.79 13.43 2.81
C ALA A 86 0.41 12.91 2.00
N ASP A 87 1.52 12.61 2.65
CA ASP A 87 2.75 12.13 2.00
C ASP A 87 2.94 10.61 2.05
N ILE A 88 2.01 9.87 2.67
CA ILE A 88 2.09 8.41 2.70
C ILE A 88 1.98 7.86 1.27
N GLN A 89 2.87 6.93 0.92
CA GLN A 89 2.77 6.24 -0.37
C GLN A 89 1.57 5.30 -0.34
N ILE A 90 0.73 5.33 -1.38
CA ILE A 90 -0.49 4.52 -1.46
C ILE A 90 -0.51 3.76 -2.77
N VAL A 91 -0.58 2.42 -2.68
CA VAL A 91 -0.72 1.53 -3.82
C VAL A 91 -2.06 0.80 -3.69
N ILE A 92 -2.88 0.88 -4.72
CA ILE A 92 -4.15 0.17 -4.75
C ILE A 92 -3.93 -1.25 -5.27
N LEU A 93 -4.46 -2.24 -4.56
CA LEU A 93 -4.48 -3.65 -4.97
C LEU A 93 -5.93 -4.05 -5.14
N SER A 94 -6.44 -4.16 -6.36
CA SER A 94 -7.88 -4.36 -6.55
C SER A 94 -8.22 -5.25 -7.74
N ALA A 95 -9.38 -5.92 -7.63
CA ALA A 95 -9.99 -6.64 -8.74
C ALA A 95 -10.72 -5.69 -9.72
N LEU A 96 -10.98 -4.45 -9.32
CA LEU A 96 -11.52 -3.43 -10.23
C LEU A 96 -10.48 -3.15 -11.31
N ASN A 97 -10.89 -3.26 -12.56
CA ASN A 97 -9.95 -3.20 -13.69
C ASN A 97 -10.41 -2.28 -14.81
N SER A 98 -11.49 -1.53 -14.64
CA SER A 98 -11.91 -0.59 -15.66
C SER A 98 -10.97 0.62 -15.70
N ASN A 99 -10.85 1.24 -16.87
CA ASN A 99 -10.07 2.47 -17.00
C ASN A 99 -10.59 3.57 -16.06
N GLU A 100 -11.90 3.61 -15.85
CA GLU A 100 -12.53 4.59 -14.96
C GLU A 100 -12.06 4.40 -13.51
N ASP A 101 -11.98 3.17 -13.04
CA ASP A 101 -11.53 2.85 -11.68
C ASP A 101 -10.06 3.23 -11.48
N VAL A 102 -9.22 2.92 -12.47
CA VAL A 102 -7.80 3.27 -12.41
C VAL A 102 -7.63 4.79 -12.37
N VAL A 103 -8.31 5.50 -13.27
CA VAL A 103 -8.25 6.97 -13.31
C VAL A 103 -8.74 7.56 -12.00
N LYS A 104 -9.86 7.05 -11.48
CA LYS A 104 -10.40 7.52 -10.20
C LYS A 104 -9.40 7.33 -9.07
N GLY A 105 -8.74 6.16 -9.01
CA GLY A 105 -7.72 5.89 -8.00
C GLY A 105 -6.61 6.92 -8.01
N PHE A 106 -6.05 7.20 -9.18
CA PHE A 106 -5.00 8.21 -9.31
C PHE A 106 -5.51 9.62 -9.02
N ASN A 107 -6.72 9.95 -9.45
CA ASN A 107 -7.31 11.26 -9.18
C ASN A 107 -7.56 11.50 -7.69
N GLU A 108 -7.89 10.45 -6.93
CA GLU A 108 -8.04 10.55 -5.47
C GLU A 108 -6.69 10.66 -4.77
N GLY A 109 -5.60 10.31 -5.43
CA GLY A 109 -4.26 10.49 -4.89
C GLY A 109 -3.44 9.23 -4.70
N ALA A 110 -3.82 8.10 -5.32
CA ALA A 110 -2.98 6.90 -5.29
C ALA A 110 -1.69 7.11 -6.06
N ASP A 111 -0.62 6.47 -5.62
CA ASP A 111 0.68 6.53 -6.28
C ASP A 111 0.85 5.44 -7.33
N ASP A 112 0.17 4.30 -7.14
CA ASP A 112 0.20 3.21 -8.11
C ASP A 112 -1.06 2.35 -7.97
N PHE A 113 -1.31 1.49 -8.95
CA PHE A 113 -2.49 0.64 -9.02
C PHE A 113 -2.07 -0.71 -9.58
N ILE A 114 -2.25 -1.78 -8.79
CA ILE A 114 -1.97 -3.15 -9.21
C ILE A 114 -3.28 -3.92 -9.27
N MET A 115 -3.62 -4.45 -10.44
CA MET A 115 -4.81 -5.26 -10.62
C MET A 115 -4.58 -6.69 -10.11
N LYS A 116 -5.59 -7.24 -9.44
CA LYS A 116 -5.60 -8.65 -9.05
C LYS A 116 -5.88 -9.53 -10.29
N PRO A 117 -5.33 -10.75 -10.35
CA PRO A 117 -4.56 -11.44 -9.30
C PRO A 117 -3.16 -10.85 -9.11
N ILE A 118 -2.70 -10.86 -7.86
CA ILE A 118 -1.40 -10.30 -7.52
C ILE A 118 -0.28 -11.21 -8.03
N ILE A 119 0.60 -10.65 -8.84
CA ILE A 119 1.80 -11.33 -9.31
C ILE A 119 2.95 -10.89 -8.41
N MET A 120 3.63 -11.85 -7.78
CA MET A 120 4.63 -11.57 -6.77
C MET A 120 5.72 -10.61 -7.25
N GLU A 121 6.25 -10.80 -8.45
CA GLU A 121 7.31 -9.94 -8.98
C GLU A 121 6.85 -8.50 -9.16
N LYS A 122 5.61 -8.31 -9.61
CA LYS A 122 5.04 -6.97 -9.76
C LYS A 122 4.84 -6.29 -8.41
N LEU A 123 4.33 -7.04 -7.43
CA LEU A 123 4.15 -6.52 -6.08
C LEU A 123 5.49 -6.12 -5.47
N LEU A 124 6.48 -7.00 -5.55
CA LEU A 124 7.80 -6.74 -4.96
C LEU A 124 8.47 -5.52 -5.61
N SER A 125 8.44 -5.44 -6.94
CA SER A 125 9.02 -4.28 -7.65
C SER A 125 8.32 -2.98 -7.26
N CYS A 126 6.99 -3.01 -7.16
CA CYS A 126 6.22 -1.84 -6.77
C CYS A 126 6.53 -1.41 -5.34
N VAL A 127 6.56 -2.35 -4.40
CA VAL A 127 6.85 -2.05 -3.00
C VAL A 127 8.25 -1.45 -2.85
N VAL A 128 9.25 -2.04 -3.48
CA VAL A 128 10.63 -1.52 -3.43
C VAL A 128 10.66 -0.10 -4.00
N ASN A 129 10.04 0.13 -5.15
CA ASN A 129 10.00 1.45 -5.77
C ASN A 129 9.34 2.49 -4.84
N GLN A 130 8.20 2.14 -4.24
CA GLN A 130 7.48 3.06 -3.35
C GLN A 130 8.25 3.35 -2.06
N LEU A 131 8.95 2.36 -1.51
CA LEU A 131 9.76 2.57 -0.32
C LEU A 131 10.99 3.42 -0.63
N GLN A 132 11.57 3.33 -1.82
CA GLN A 132 12.65 4.22 -2.26
C GLN A 132 12.15 5.66 -2.38
N ILE A 133 10.94 5.87 -2.88
CA ILE A 133 10.32 7.20 -2.94
C ILE A 133 10.09 7.74 -1.53
N ALA A 134 9.56 6.92 -0.62
CA ALA A 134 9.35 7.32 0.77
C ALA A 134 10.67 7.72 1.45
N ARG A 135 11.74 6.96 1.20
CA ARG A 135 13.07 7.26 1.72
C ARG A 135 13.58 8.61 1.18
N ALA A 136 13.41 8.86 -0.11
CA ALA A 136 13.82 10.13 -0.73
C ALA A 136 13.05 11.30 -0.13
N LYS A 137 11.74 11.16 0.12
CA LYS A 137 10.92 12.20 0.76
C LYS A 137 11.41 12.53 2.16
N SER A 138 11.79 11.51 2.95
CA SER A 138 12.25 11.74 4.32
C SER A 138 13.65 12.35 4.39
N SER A 139 14.38 12.39 3.28
CA SER A 139 15.70 13.02 3.19
C SER A 139 15.65 14.51 2.84
N LEU A 140 14.48 15.01 2.51
CA LEU A 140 14.29 16.42 2.12
C LEU A 140 14.19 17.36 3.33
#